data_76440fa7bf9a884d83d0afda9e0eb1f6
#
_entry.id   76440fa7bf9a884d83d0afda9e0eb1f6
#
_cell.length_a   1.000
_cell.length_b   1.000
_cell.length_c   1.000
_cell.angle_alpha   90.00
_cell.angle_beta   90.00
_cell.angle_gamma   90.00
#
_symmetry.space_group_name_H-M   'P 1'
#
loop_
_entity.id
_entity.type
_entity.pdbx_description
1 polymer ?
#
loop_
_entity_poly.entity_id
_entity_poly.type
_entity_poly.pdbx_seq_one_letter_code
_entity_poly.pdbx_strand_id
1 'polypeptide(L)'
;MLFEVNGKQLIPKQIGWEPSEKDLENLIISTSKAELNLDYNIFGEYLFFVDNQKRGSNKKILDIIALDEHAQGVIIELKKDKGSLGVETQALQYLSDTAQYTGDDFIKEFKLGDKEGTLEAFFYEGITVKDINQRSRIILIAREFDESLYSMGQWLANQGISFKCIKYAPHTIEGNQYLSFSVSFDQSSDHNQYRVNFKKRKTRKSDYFWHNLGSDDSNWLAYLYDSGQISASFNNQEGDRGEVILKNYISGDVVFAYVSGIGCLGYGKIKGNGEYKLIKQGSDGDVFDPSGLHLHRLPIEWKAFLPENKAITAKELREKFEIATPVQTSSKIRKGNIKGLIEKIEQQAN
;
A
#
# COMPACT_ATOMS: atom_id res chain seq x y z
N MET A 1 19.76 -12.41 19.48
CA MET A 1 21.21 -12.21 19.76
C MET A 1 21.89 -12.00 18.43
N LEU A 2 22.65 -10.92 18.26
CA LEU A 2 23.35 -10.60 17.01
C LEU A 2 24.79 -11.12 17.09
N PHE A 3 25.25 -11.75 16.01
CA PHE A 3 26.62 -12.23 15.90
C PHE A 3 27.24 -11.69 14.61
N GLU A 4 28.49 -11.26 14.71
CA GLU A 4 29.34 -11.01 13.54
C GLU A 4 29.94 -12.34 13.06
N VAL A 5 29.92 -12.56 11.76
CA VAL A 5 30.60 -13.71 11.15
C VAL A 5 32.01 -13.30 10.78
N ASN A 6 33.00 -13.81 11.51
CA ASN A 6 34.41 -13.57 11.22
C ASN A 6 35.07 -14.89 10.81
N GLY A 7 35.25 -15.10 9.53
CA GLY A 7 35.70 -16.37 8.96
C GLY A 7 34.73 -17.50 9.31
N LYS A 8 35.16 -18.43 10.17
CA LYS A 8 34.33 -19.58 10.62
C LYS A 8 33.83 -19.40 12.07
N GLN A 9 33.96 -18.22 12.66
CA GLN A 9 33.59 -17.95 14.06
C GLN A 9 32.41 -16.97 14.13
N LEU A 10 31.56 -17.16 15.13
CA LEU A 10 30.51 -16.22 15.52
C LEU A 10 30.96 -15.42 16.73
N ILE A 11 31.07 -14.11 16.57
CA ILE A 11 31.42 -13.18 17.63
C ILE A 11 30.16 -12.46 18.11
N PRO A 12 29.75 -12.62 19.39
CA PRO A 12 28.56 -11.96 19.89
C PRO A 12 28.78 -10.43 19.93
N LYS A 13 27.78 -9.69 19.42
CA LYS A 13 27.75 -8.22 19.49
C LYS A 13 26.82 -7.77 20.61
N GLN A 14 27.32 -6.83 21.43
CA GLN A 14 26.48 -6.24 22.47
C GLN A 14 25.44 -5.31 21.86
N ILE A 15 24.22 -5.36 22.40
CA ILE A 15 23.15 -4.40 22.10
C ILE A 15 23.41 -3.21 23.03
N GLY A 16 24.02 -2.16 22.49
CA GLY A 16 24.37 -0.96 23.26
C GLY A 16 23.30 0.12 23.32
N TRP A 17 22.19 -0.06 22.58
CA TRP A 17 21.12 0.92 22.48
C TRP A 17 19.75 0.26 22.69
N GLU A 18 18.93 0.92 23.51
CA GLU A 18 17.57 0.49 23.80
C GLU A 18 16.63 1.69 23.67
N PRO A 19 15.78 1.74 22.62
CA PRO A 19 14.79 2.81 22.48
C PRO A 19 13.74 2.72 23.59
N SER A 20 13.26 3.87 24.06
CA SER A 20 12.03 3.93 24.84
C SER A 20 10.83 3.66 23.94
N GLU A 21 9.64 3.39 24.53
CA GLU A 21 8.38 3.28 23.74
C GLU A 21 8.15 4.56 22.92
N LYS A 22 8.42 5.72 23.48
CA LYS A 22 8.29 7.00 22.79
C LYS A 22 9.31 7.20 21.67
N ASP A 23 10.54 6.72 21.83
CA ASP A 23 11.54 6.76 20.76
C ASP A 23 11.10 5.85 19.61
N LEU A 24 10.65 4.63 19.93
CA LEU A 24 10.15 3.68 18.95
C LEU A 24 8.94 4.23 18.17
N GLU A 25 7.98 4.83 18.87
CA GLU A 25 6.85 5.52 18.28
C GLU A 25 7.28 6.62 17.30
N ASN A 26 8.17 7.50 17.75
CA ASN A 26 8.67 8.61 16.93
C ASN A 26 9.42 8.10 15.69
N LEU A 27 10.21 7.04 15.81
CA LEU A 27 10.92 6.43 14.68
C LEU A 27 9.93 5.85 13.66
N ILE A 28 8.93 5.12 14.11
CA ILE A 28 7.90 4.54 13.24
C ILE A 28 7.13 5.64 12.49
N ILE A 29 6.69 6.68 13.20
CA ILE A 29 5.93 7.79 12.61
C ILE A 29 6.80 8.62 11.65
N SER A 30 8.05 8.89 12.00
CA SER A 30 8.95 9.66 11.13
C SER A 30 9.30 8.90 9.86
N THR A 31 9.44 7.59 9.93
CA THR A 31 9.67 6.73 8.76
C THR A 31 8.47 6.75 7.81
N SER A 32 7.25 6.83 8.33
CA SER A 32 6.04 6.94 7.52
C SER A 32 5.84 8.31 6.87
N LYS A 33 6.37 9.38 7.47
CA LYS A 33 6.30 10.75 6.94
C LYS A 33 7.41 11.08 5.94
N ALA A 34 8.52 10.36 6.00
CA ALA A 34 9.54 10.48 5.00
C ALA A 34 9.00 9.86 3.71
N GLU A 35 9.15 10.56 2.59
CA GLU A 35 8.94 10.02 1.24
C GLU A 35 9.99 8.95 0.91
N LEU A 36 10.30 8.12 1.91
CA LEU A 36 11.20 6.99 1.76
C LEU A 36 10.49 6.00 0.85
N ASN A 37 11.19 5.56 -0.17
CA ASN A 37 10.84 4.43 -1.01
C ASN A 37 10.04 3.41 -0.18
N LEU A 38 8.79 3.21 -0.56
CA LEU A 38 7.79 2.45 0.15
C LEU A 38 8.11 0.94 0.30
N ASP A 39 9.32 0.53 -0.10
CA ASP A 39 9.81 -0.85 -0.07
C ASP A 39 10.19 -1.34 1.34
N TYR A 40 10.27 -0.47 2.34
CA TYR A 40 10.63 -0.83 3.71
C TYR A 40 9.45 -0.68 4.65
N ASN A 41 8.52 -1.61 4.56
CA ASN A 41 7.31 -1.59 5.34
C ASN A 41 7.45 -2.46 6.59
N ILE A 42 7.52 -1.82 7.76
CA ILE A 42 7.58 -2.48 9.08
C ILE A 42 6.41 -3.44 9.30
N PHE A 43 5.25 -3.11 8.71
CA PHE A 43 3.99 -3.81 8.93
C PHE A 43 3.72 -4.92 7.91
N GLY A 44 4.48 -5.01 6.81
CA GLY A 44 4.20 -5.87 5.65
C GLY A 44 3.01 -5.37 4.82
N GLU A 45 2.58 -4.12 5.03
CA GLU A 45 1.42 -3.48 4.40
C GLU A 45 1.51 -1.97 4.53
N TYR A 46 0.80 -1.23 3.68
CA TYR A 46 0.79 0.23 3.73
C TYR A 46 -0.25 0.72 4.74
N LEU A 47 0.16 1.67 5.57
CA LEU A 47 -0.70 2.30 6.57
C LEU A 47 -0.65 3.82 6.44
N PHE A 48 -1.81 4.44 6.44
CA PHE A 48 -1.96 5.89 6.55
C PHE A 48 -2.09 6.25 8.03
N PHE A 49 -1.07 6.88 8.59
CA PHE A 49 -1.07 7.29 10.00
C PHE A 49 -2.01 8.47 10.21
N VAL A 50 -2.97 8.28 11.09
CA VAL A 50 -4.04 9.24 11.37
C VAL A 50 -3.68 10.13 12.54
N ASP A 51 -3.37 9.54 13.68
CA ASP A 51 -3.05 10.24 14.93
C ASP A 51 -2.16 9.38 15.82
N ASN A 52 -1.55 10.01 16.81
CA ASN A 52 -0.77 9.32 17.83
C ASN A 52 -0.99 9.97 19.20
N GLN A 53 -0.73 9.22 20.28
CA GLN A 53 -0.92 9.66 21.66
C GLN A 53 -2.37 10.15 21.96
N LYS A 54 -3.36 9.54 21.31
CA LYS A 54 -4.77 9.86 21.53
C LYS A 54 -5.23 9.34 22.88
N ARG A 55 -5.90 10.17 23.65
CA ARG A 55 -6.54 9.76 24.91
C ARG A 55 -7.89 9.10 24.63
N GLY A 56 -8.03 7.84 25.05
CA GLY A 56 -9.30 7.12 25.03
C GLY A 56 -10.27 7.54 26.16
N SER A 57 -11.45 6.97 26.16
CA SER A 57 -12.54 7.25 27.12
C SER A 57 -12.12 7.01 28.58
N ASN A 58 -11.22 6.09 28.84
CA ASN A 58 -10.70 5.73 30.17
C ASN A 58 -9.39 6.44 30.55
N LYS A 59 -9.01 7.52 29.88
CA LYS A 59 -7.77 8.29 30.06
C LYS A 59 -6.47 7.53 29.70
N LYS A 60 -6.56 6.32 29.21
CA LYS A 60 -5.38 5.65 28.62
C LYS A 60 -5.00 6.33 27.31
N ILE A 61 -3.75 6.20 26.92
CA ILE A 61 -3.21 6.81 25.71
C ILE A 61 -2.99 5.70 24.69
N LEU A 62 -3.60 5.87 23.52
CA LEU A 62 -3.34 5.06 22.34
C LEU A 62 -2.01 5.51 21.72
N ASP A 63 -1.13 4.56 21.41
CA ASP A 63 0.16 4.93 20.82
C ASP A 63 -0.03 5.43 19.38
N ILE A 64 -0.59 4.62 18.49
CA ILE A 64 -0.78 5.02 17.08
C ILE A 64 -2.13 4.48 16.57
N ILE A 65 -2.85 5.32 15.83
CA ILE A 65 -3.99 4.91 15.00
C ILE A 65 -3.70 5.19 13.54
N ALA A 66 -4.02 4.23 12.69
CA ALA A 66 -3.82 4.30 11.26
C ALA A 66 -5.05 3.78 10.50
N LEU A 67 -5.06 3.98 9.19
CA LEU A 67 -5.98 3.34 8.25
C LEU A 67 -5.18 2.48 7.27
N ASP A 68 -5.70 1.33 6.92
CA ASP A 68 -5.14 0.52 5.84
C ASP A 68 -5.77 0.89 4.48
N GLU A 69 -5.26 0.29 3.42
CA GLU A 69 -5.75 0.51 2.06
C GLU A 69 -7.21 0.04 1.83
N HIS A 70 -7.79 -0.73 2.78
CA HIS A 70 -9.21 -1.10 2.80
C HIS A 70 -10.06 -0.14 3.66
N ALA A 71 -9.50 1.01 4.05
CA ALA A 71 -10.13 1.99 4.96
C ALA A 71 -10.47 1.42 6.35
N GLN A 72 -9.80 0.35 6.78
CA GLN A 72 -10.04 -0.22 8.11
C GLN A 72 -9.17 0.48 9.15
N GLY A 73 -9.73 0.72 10.32
CA GLY A 73 -9.00 1.25 11.46
C GLY A 73 -7.95 0.26 11.96
N VAL A 74 -6.73 0.73 12.17
CA VAL A 74 -5.60 -0.06 12.68
C VAL A 74 -5.12 0.55 13.98
N ILE A 75 -5.32 -0.16 15.06
CA ILE A 75 -4.81 0.20 16.40
C ILE A 75 -3.44 -0.42 16.55
N ILE A 76 -2.42 0.42 16.78
CA ILE A 76 -1.04 -0.03 16.97
C ILE A 76 -0.61 0.32 18.39
N GLU A 77 -0.26 -0.69 19.16
CA GLU A 77 0.21 -0.55 20.53
C GLU A 77 1.67 -1.00 20.61
N LEU A 78 2.49 -0.20 21.27
CA LEU A 78 3.94 -0.41 21.41
C LEU A 78 4.29 -0.82 22.83
N LYS A 79 5.21 -1.74 22.97
CA LYS A 79 5.83 -2.08 24.27
C LYS A 79 7.34 -2.18 24.13
N LYS A 80 8.03 -1.52 25.06
CA LYS A 80 9.49 -1.50 25.06
C LYS A 80 10.08 -2.90 25.19
N ASP A 81 9.55 -3.69 26.10
CA ASP A 81 10.14 -4.99 26.44
C ASP A 81 9.23 -6.13 25.97
N LYS A 82 8.53 -6.75 26.88
CA LYS A 82 7.68 -7.90 26.64
C LYS A 82 6.21 -7.49 26.60
N GLY A 83 5.54 -7.81 25.49
CA GLY A 83 4.09 -7.77 25.43
C GLY A 83 3.52 -8.87 26.32
N SER A 84 3.03 -8.51 27.51
CA SER A 84 2.36 -9.42 28.47
C SER A 84 0.86 -9.22 28.45
N LEU A 85 0.11 -10.15 29.10
CA LEU A 85 -1.33 -10.02 29.32
C LEU A 85 -1.68 -8.64 29.88
N GLY A 86 -2.60 -7.95 29.22
CA GLY A 86 -3.04 -6.59 29.55
C GLY A 86 -2.76 -5.56 28.45
N VAL A 87 -1.75 -5.79 27.61
CA VAL A 87 -1.48 -4.95 26.41
C VAL A 87 -2.66 -5.01 25.45
N GLU A 88 -3.15 -6.21 25.21
CA GLU A 88 -4.32 -6.47 24.38
C GLU A 88 -5.58 -5.80 24.92
N THR A 89 -5.73 -5.75 26.26
CA THR A 89 -6.88 -5.07 26.89
C THR A 89 -6.90 -3.58 26.55
N GLN A 90 -5.73 -2.96 26.49
CA GLN A 90 -5.59 -1.57 26.09
C GLN A 90 -5.97 -1.39 24.61
N ALA A 91 -5.40 -2.20 23.73
CA ALA A 91 -5.71 -2.15 22.30
C ALA A 91 -7.18 -2.46 22.01
N LEU A 92 -7.77 -3.46 22.70
CA LEU A 92 -9.19 -3.80 22.59
C LEU A 92 -10.10 -2.66 23.08
N GLN A 93 -9.70 -1.94 24.13
CA GLN A 93 -10.48 -0.79 24.60
C GLN A 93 -10.54 0.30 23.54
N TYR A 94 -9.41 0.63 22.91
CA TYR A 94 -9.39 1.61 21.82
C TYR A 94 -10.15 1.14 20.59
N LEU A 95 -10.02 -0.13 20.26
CA LEU A 95 -10.80 -0.73 19.17
C LEU A 95 -12.30 -0.61 19.47
N SER A 96 -12.73 -0.85 20.70
CA SER A 96 -14.11 -0.67 21.13
C SER A 96 -14.55 0.78 21.07
N ASP A 97 -13.70 1.73 21.50
CA ASP A 97 -14.01 3.16 21.48
C ASP A 97 -14.16 3.68 20.04
N THR A 98 -13.34 3.19 19.12
CA THR A 98 -13.36 3.62 17.71
C THR A 98 -14.31 2.83 16.82
N ALA A 99 -14.66 1.61 17.18
CA ALA A 99 -15.51 0.72 16.36
C ALA A 99 -16.92 1.27 16.09
N GLN A 100 -17.37 2.23 16.88
CA GLN A 100 -18.69 2.88 16.72
C GLN A 100 -18.66 4.07 15.75
N TYR A 101 -17.47 4.53 15.35
CA TYR A 101 -17.34 5.67 14.46
C TYR A 101 -17.75 5.28 13.04
N THR A 102 -18.69 6.04 12.47
CA THR A 102 -18.89 6.05 11.03
C THR A 102 -17.70 6.71 10.33
N GLY A 103 -17.60 6.59 9.01
CA GLY A 103 -16.56 7.30 8.27
C GLY A 103 -16.56 8.80 8.51
N ASP A 104 -17.74 9.42 8.55
CA ASP A 104 -17.89 10.85 8.83
C ASP A 104 -17.46 11.20 10.26
N ASP A 105 -17.81 10.37 11.26
CA ASP A 105 -17.37 10.54 12.64
C ASP A 105 -15.84 10.45 12.75
N PHE A 106 -15.24 9.49 12.05
CA PHE A 106 -13.81 9.27 12.03
C PHE A 106 -13.07 10.48 11.43
N ILE A 107 -13.54 10.97 10.28
CA ILE A 107 -13.00 12.18 9.63
C ILE A 107 -13.06 13.38 10.56
N LYS A 108 -14.19 13.58 11.22
CA LYS A 108 -14.40 14.70 12.17
C LYS A 108 -13.52 14.58 13.40
N GLU A 109 -13.51 13.41 14.04
CA GLU A 109 -12.78 13.15 15.29
C GLU A 109 -11.26 13.33 15.10
N PHE A 110 -10.74 12.87 13.97
CA PHE A 110 -9.31 12.95 13.65
C PHE A 110 -8.94 14.15 12.76
N LYS A 111 -9.88 15.06 12.51
CA LYS A 111 -9.67 16.32 11.74
C LYS A 111 -9.05 16.06 10.37
N LEU A 112 -9.57 15.07 9.64
CA LEU A 112 -9.06 14.65 8.35
C LEU A 112 -9.77 15.27 7.14
N GLY A 113 -10.66 16.25 7.33
CA GLY A 113 -11.49 16.81 6.26
C GLY A 113 -10.69 17.42 5.11
N ASP A 114 -9.53 18.01 5.40
CA ASP A 114 -8.59 18.51 4.39
C ASP A 114 -7.78 17.42 3.71
N LYS A 115 -7.81 16.19 4.22
CA LYS A 115 -7.08 15.02 3.70
C LYS A 115 -7.96 14.00 2.99
N GLU A 116 -9.26 14.24 2.84
CA GLU A 116 -10.19 13.26 2.23
C GLU A 116 -9.73 12.82 0.84
N GLY A 117 -9.30 13.73 -0.01
CA GLY A 117 -8.76 13.40 -1.34
C GLY A 117 -7.50 12.55 -1.29
N THR A 118 -6.63 12.77 -0.29
CA THR A 118 -5.42 11.99 -0.07
C THR A 118 -5.76 10.58 0.45
N LEU A 119 -6.72 10.47 1.35
CA LEU A 119 -7.22 9.19 1.86
C LEU A 119 -7.87 8.37 0.75
N GLU A 120 -8.75 8.98 -0.04
CA GLU A 120 -9.37 8.27 -1.17
C GLU A 120 -8.36 7.84 -2.24
N ALA A 121 -7.26 8.59 -2.40
CA ALA A 121 -6.16 8.18 -3.27
C ALA A 121 -5.31 7.04 -2.68
N PHE A 122 -5.26 6.94 -1.35
CA PHE A 122 -4.57 5.88 -0.64
C PHE A 122 -5.37 4.57 -0.63
N PHE A 123 -6.71 4.65 -0.52
CA PHE A 123 -7.57 3.47 -0.46
C PHE A 123 -7.64 2.71 -1.79
N TYR A 124 -7.89 1.42 -1.71
CA TYR A 124 -8.22 0.64 -2.88
C TYR A 124 -9.42 1.22 -3.62
N GLU A 125 -9.43 0.99 -4.90
CA GLU A 125 -10.47 1.51 -5.77
C GLU A 125 -11.88 1.07 -5.33
N GLY A 126 -12.79 2.05 -5.35
CA GLY A 126 -14.18 1.86 -4.95
C GLY A 126 -14.41 1.97 -3.45
N ILE A 127 -13.35 2.18 -2.66
CA ILE A 127 -13.42 2.51 -1.25
C ILE A 127 -13.37 4.03 -1.10
N THR A 128 -14.26 4.57 -0.31
CA THR A 128 -14.40 6.01 -0.05
C THR A 128 -14.24 6.28 1.44
N VAL A 129 -14.17 7.55 1.81
CA VAL A 129 -14.16 7.95 3.22
C VAL A 129 -15.38 7.46 4.02
N LYS A 130 -16.51 7.14 3.35
CA LYS A 130 -17.68 6.55 3.99
C LYS A 130 -17.51 5.10 4.42
N ASP A 131 -16.53 4.43 3.83
CA ASP A 131 -16.22 3.04 4.13
C ASP A 131 -15.20 2.91 5.27
N ILE A 132 -14.72 4.05 5.80
CA ILE A 132 -13.76 4.06 6.90
C ILE A 132 -14.33 3.33 8.11
N ASN A 133 -13.47 2.50 8.71
CA ASN A 133 -13.65 1.89 10.02
C ASN A 133 -14.84 0.90 10.14
N GLN A 134 -15.29 0.32 9.04
CA GLN A 134 -16.32 -0.75 9.12
C GLN A 134 -15.81 -1.99 9.83
N ARG A 135 -14.51 -2.18 9.90
CA ARG A 135 -13.81 -3.18 10.70
C ARG A 135 -12.51 -2.57 11.18
N SER A 136 -12.11 -2.94 12.37
CA SER A 136 -10.85 -2.49 12.95
C SER A 136 -10.01 -3.70 13.34
N ARG A 137 -8.71 -3.51 13.43
CA ARG A 137 -7.75 -4.55 13.78
C ARG A 137 -6.64 -4.04 14.67
N ILE A 138 -5.87 -4.97 15.21
CA ILE A 138 -4.84 -4.68 16.21
C ILE A 138 -3.48 -5.15 15.68
N ILE A 139 -2.49 -4.29 15.83
CA ILE A 139 -1.06 -4.62 15.68
C ILE A 139 -0.37 -4.33 17.00
N LEU A 140 0.29 -5.33 17.56
CA LEU A 140 1.17 -5.16 18.72
C LEU A 140 2.63 -5.19 18.27
N ILE A 141 3.43 -4.27 18.78
CA ILE A 141 4.89 -4.22 18.52
C ILE A 141 5.61 -4.30 19.86
N ALA A 142 6.43 -5.31 20.05
CA ALA A 142 7.22 -5.51 21.27
C ALA A 142 8.52 -6.27 20.96
N ARG A 143 9.45 -6.35 21.93
CA ARG A 143 10.65 -7.19 21.79
C ARG A 143 10.29 -8.67 21.82
N GLU A 144 9.35 -9.05 22.66
CA GLU A 144 8.87 -10.42 22.83
C GLU A 144 7.37 -10.42 23.13
N PHE A 145 6.72 -11.57 22.96
CA PHE A 145 5.33 -11.78 23.32
C PHE A 145 5.16 -13.07 24.12
N ASP A 146 4.23 -13.06 25.07
CA ASP A 146 3.78 -14.27 25.75
C ASP A 146 2.96 -15.16 24.81
N GLU A 147 3.06 -16.46 24.95
CA GLU A 147 2.27 -17.42 24.17
C GLU A 147 0.76 -17.22 24.33
N SER A 148 0.33 -16.74 25.50
CA SER A 148 -1.07 -16.39 25.78
C SER A 148 -1.61 -15.31 24.84
N LEU A 149 -0.76 -14.36 24.39
CA LEU A 149 -1.15 -13.34 23.42
C LEU A 149 -1.43 -13.94 22.05
N TYR A 150 -0.65 -14.94 21.63
CA TYR A 150 -0.91 -15.64 20.36
C TYR A 150 -2.22 -16.44 20.40
N SER A 151 -2.48 -17.14 21.53
CA SER A 151 -3.75 -17.86 21.74
C SER A 151 -4.94 -16.91 21.68
N MET A 152 -4.82 -15.75 22.30
CA MET A 152 -5.86 -14.73 22.27
C MET A 152 -6.01 -14.11 20.89
N GLY A 153 -4.90 -13.82 20.20
CA GLY A 153 -4.92 -13.34 18.82
C GLY A 153 -5.64 -14.30 17.88
N GLN A 154 -5.42 -15.61 18.05
CA GLN A 154 -6.18 -16.65 17.33
C GLN A 154 -7.68 -16.61 17.65
N TRP A 155 -8.04 -16.44 18.92
CA TRP A 155 -9.44 -16.32 19.32
C TRP A 155 -10.09 -15.05 18.73
N LEU A 156 -9.40 -13.90 18.77
CA LEU A 156 -9.87 -12.65 18.19
C LEU A 156 -10.08 -12.78 16.67
N ALA A 157 -9.15 -13.42 15.97
CA ALA A 157 -9.28 -13.67 14.53
C ALA A 157 -10.52 -14.52 14.22
N ASN A 158 -10.83 -15.51 15.04
CA ASN A 158 -12.05 -16.32 14.92
C ASN A 158 -13.34 -15.51 15.19
N GLN A 159 -13.23 -14.38 15.91
CA GLN A 159 -14.31 -13.40 16.08
C GLN A 159 -14.33 -12.31 14.99
N GLY A 160 -13.47 -12.41 13.98
CA GLY A 160 -13.39 -11.45 12.88
C GLY A 160 -12.54 -10.21 13.16
N ILE A 161 -11.76 -10.22 14.25
CA ILE A 161 -10.82 -9.14 14.61
C ILE A 161 -9.41 -9.60 14.24
N SER A 162 -8.83 -9.03 13.19
CA SER A 162 -7.44 -9.30 12.81
C SER A 162 -6.46 -8.87 13.89
N PHE A 163 -5.48 -9.73 14.15
CA PHE A 163 -4.49 -9.53 15.19
C PHE A 163 -3.09 -9.91 14.71
N LYS A 164 -2.16 -8.97 14.78
CA LYS A 164 -0.77 -9.14 14.32
C LYS A 164 0.20 -8.79 15.44
N CYS A 165 1.26 -9.59 15.59
CA CYS A 165 2.38 -9.29 16.48
C CYS A 165 3.67 -9.13 15.67
N ILE A 166 4.34 -8.01 15.86
CA ILE A 166 5.62 -7.68 15.23
C ILE A 166 6.67 -7.57 16.32
N LYS A 167 7.69 -8.41 16.26
CA LYS A 167 8.87 -8.28 17.13
C LYS A 167 9.82 -7.25 16.55
N TYR A 168 10.39 -6.43 17.44
CA TYR A 168 11.52 -5.59 17.07
C TYR A 168 12.77 -5.95 17.88
N ALA A 169 13.94 -5.69 17.31
CA ALA A 169 15.21 -5.84 18.01
C ALA A 169 16.15 -4.68 17.66
N PRO A 170 16.65 -3.95 18.68
CA PRO A 170 17.68 -2.95 18.49
C PRO A 170 19.04 -3.60 18.33
N HIS A 171 19.88 -3.02 17.50
CA HIS A 171 21.25 -3.47 17.24
C HIS A 171 22.19 -2.26 17.18
N THR A 172 23.44 -2.47 17.58
CA THR A 172 24.53 -1.50 17.37
C THR A 172 25.63 -2.17 16.57
N ILE A 173 25.96 -1.63 15.41
CA ILE A 173 27.02 -2.14 14.54
C ILE A 173 27.94 -0.97 14.21
N GLU A 174 29.21 -1.08 14.59
CA GLU A 174 30.23 -0.04 14.35
C GLU A 174 29.80 1.37 14.83
N GLY A 175 29.10 1.42 15.97
CA GLY A 175 28.59 2.65 16.56
C GLY A 175 27.26 3.16 15.96
N ASN A 176 26.79 2.59 14.86
CA ASN A 176 25.49 2.93 14.27
C ASN A 176 24.37 2.10 14.89
N GLN A 177 23.20 2.72 15.02
CA GLN A 177 22.00 2.10 15.60
C GLN A 177 21.08 1.56 14.49
N TYR A 178 20.59 0.35 14.67
CA TYR A 178 19.68 -0.32 13.74
C TYR A 178 18.49 -0.91 14.51
N LEU A 179 17.33 -0.94 13.85
CA LEU A 179 16.17 -1.70 14.29
C LEU A 179 15.84 -2.76 13.24
N SER A 180 15.67 -3.99 13.68
CA SER A 180 15.07 -5.03 12.85
C SER A 180 13.63 -5.30 13.30
N PHE A 181 12.75 -5.59 12.35
CA PHE A 181 11.36 -5.96 12.60
C PHE A 181 11.07 -7.31 11.97
N SER A 182 10.26 -8.12 12.64
CA SER A 182 9.84 -9.41 12.12
C SER A 182 8.44 -9.76 12.61
N VAL A 183 7.58 -10.18 11.70
CA VAL A 183 6.25 -10.68 12.04
C VAL A 183 6.40 -11.99 12.80
N SER A 184 5.92 -12.06 14.04
CA SER A 184 5.98 -13.26 14.87
C SER A 184 4.64 -13.99 14.94
N PHE A 185 3.55 -13.30 14.64
CA PHE A 185 2.21 -13.83 14.58
C PHE A 185 1.36 -12.94 13.67
N ASP A 186 0.67 -13.55 12.73
CA ASP A 186 -0.28 -12.86 11.86
C ASP A 186 -1.48 -13.77 11.63
N GLN A 187 -2.58 -13.42 12.28
CA GLN A 187 -3.90 -13.95 11.98
C GLN A 187 -4.74 -12.80 11.43
N SER A 188 -4.28 -12.27 10.32
CA SER A 188 -5.16 -11.53 9.46
C SER A 188 -6.23 -12.51 9.04
N SER A 189 -7.47 -12.28 9.52
CA SER A 189 -8.63 -12.96 8.98
C SER A 189 -8.48 -12.89 7.47
N ASP A 190 -8.28 -14.05 6.83
CA ASP A 190 -7.93 -14.21 5.43
C ASP A 190 -8.36 -13.01 4.59
N HIS A 191 -7.43 -12.31 3.95
CA HIS A 191 -7.79 -11.29 2.95
C HIS A 191 -8.75 -11.88 1.89
N ASN A 192 -8.80 -13.19 1.77
CA ASN A 192 -9.79 -13.94 1.00
C ASN A 192 -11.20 -13.94 1.62
N GLN A 193 -11.36 -13.83 2.95
CA GLN A 193 -12.69 -13.69 3.57
C GLN A 193 -13.25 -12.26 3.40
N TYR A 194 -12.41 -11.25 3.25
CA TYR A 194 -12.87 -9.91 2.86
C TYR A 194 -13.53 -9.90 1.47
N ARG A 195 -13.17 -10.85 0.59
CA ARG A 195 -13.86 -11.01 -0.70
C ARG A 195 -15.27 -11.62 -0.58
N VAL A 196 -15.58 -12.31 0.51
CA VAL A 196 -16.85 -13.08 0.63
C VAL A 196 -17.99 -12.25 1.21
N ASN A 197 -17.74 -11.19 1.99
CA ASN A 197 -18.78 -10.38 2.62
C ASN A 197 -19.08 -9.02 1.95
N PHE A 198 -18.30 -8.61 0.96
CA PHE A 198 -18.89 -7.69 -0.01
C PHE A 198 -20.03 -8.44 -0.71
N LYS A 199 -21.30 -8.06 -0.44
CA LYS A 199 -22.46 -8.41 -1.26
C LYS A 199 -21.97 -8.56 -2.69
N LYS A 200 -22.16 -9.75 -3.33
CA LYS A 200 -21.76 -10.06 -4.71
C LYS A 200 -21.53 -8.76 -5.47
N ARG A 201 -20.28 -8.43 -5.74
CA ARG A 201 -19.96 -7.19 -6.45
C ARG A 201 -20.96 -7.12 -7.59
N LYS A 202 -21.87 -6.15 -7.57
CA LYS A 202 -22.47 -5.71 -8.82
C LYS A 202 -21.27 -5.51 -9.70
N THR A 203 -21.15 -6.28 -10.78
CA THR A 203 -20.06 -6.16 -11.73
C THR A 203 -19.91 -4.68 -11.99
N ARG A 204 -18.83 -4.06 -11.45
CA ARG A 204 -18.62 -2.65 -11.69
C ARG A 204 -18.59 -2.45 -13.20
N LYS A 205 -19.13 -1.37 -13.68
CA LYS A 205 -18.96 -0.98 -15.07
C LYS A 205 -17.48 -0.65 -15.29
N SER A 206 -16.99 -0.90 -16.51
CA SER A 206 -15.66 -0.45 -16.93
C SER A 206 -15.50 1.04 -16.71
N ASP A 207 -14.34 1.44 -16.25
CA ASP A 207 -13.99 2.80 -15.88
C ASP A 207 -12.71 3.28 -16.59
N TYR A 208 -12.32 4.50 -16.32
CA TYR A 208 -11.13 5.15 -16.89
C TYR A 208 -10.05 5.30 -15.82
N PHE A 209 -8.84 4.88 -16.16
CA PHE A 209 -7.72 4.89 -15.24
C PHE A 209 -6.47 5.52 -15.85
N TRP A 210 -5.72 6.21 -15.03
CA TRP A 210 -4.31 6.41 -15.25
C TRP A 210 -3.53 5.15 -14.87
N HIS A 211 -2.54 4.79 -15.65
CA HIS A 211 -1.49 3.86 -15.28
C HIS A 211 -0.14 4.50 -15.56
N ASN A 212 0.61 4.80 -14.50
CA ASN A 212 1.96 5.34 -14.61
C ASN A 212 2.92 4.20 -14.93
N LEU A 213 3.53 4.27 -16.11
CA LEU A 213 4.48 3.25 -16.58
C LEU A 213 5.84 3.35 -15.89
N GLY A 214 6.10 4.42 -15.15
CA GLY A 214 7.22 4.56 -14.21
C GLY A 214 8.60 4.81 -14.85
N SER A 215 8.77 4.58 -16.13
CA SER A 215 10.06 4.73 -16.82
C SER A 215 9.95 5.68 -18.01
N ASP A 216 11.00 6.46 -18.23
CA ASP A 216 11.27 7.27 -19.42
C ASP A 216 12.21 6.55 -20.42
N ASP A 217 12.54 5.28 -20.19
CA ASP A 217 13.27 4.44 -21.14
C ASP A 217 12.40 4.13 -22.37
N SER A 218 12.74 4.73 -23.50
CA SER A 218 12.01 4.57 -24.76
C SER A 218 11.94 3.11 -25.23
N ASN A 219 12.97 2.29 -24.98
CA ASN A 219 12.97 0.88 -25.34
C ASN A 219 11.97 0.10 -24.51
N TRP A 220 11.86 0.44 -23.21
CA TRP A 220 10.89 -0.17 -22.31
C TRP A 220 9.44 0.18 -22.70
N LEU A 221 9.20 1.46 -23.00
CA LEU A 221 7.88 1.93 -23.45
C LEU A 221 7.46 1.29 -24.77
N ALA A 222 8.40 1.19 -25.74
CA ALA A 222 8.16 0.49 -27.00
C ALA A 222 7.83 -0.99 -26.78
N TYR A 223 8.58 -1.67 -25.90
CA TYR A 223 8.29 -3.06 -25.55
C TYR A 223 6.90 -3.25 -24.96
N LEU A 224 6.49 -2.42 -24.00
CA LEU A 224 5.15 -2.51 -23.41
C LEU A 224 4.05 -2.28 -24.45
N TYR A 225 4.27 -1.38 -25.40
CA TYR A 225 3.34 -1.15 -26.49
C TYR A 225 3.29 -2.35 -27.44
N ASP A 226 4.44 -2.80 -27.96
CA ASP A 226 4.54 -3.88 -28.93
C ASP A 226 4.08 -5.23 -28.38
N SER A 227 4.35 -5.51 -27.10
CA SER A 227 3.91 -6.71 -26.42
C SER A 227 2.45 -6.66 -25.95
N GLY A 228 1.78 -5.50 -26.04
CA GLY A 228 0.43 -5.31 -25.57
C GLY A 228 0.29 -5.53 -24.07
N GLN A 229 1.18 -4.91 -23.28
CA GLN A 229 1.24 -5.08 -21.84
C GLN A 229 1.27 -3.75 -21.10
N ILE A 230 0.80 -3.76 -19.87
CA ILE A 230 1.15 -2.78 -18.83
C ILE A 230 1.91 -3.51 -17.72
N SER A 231 2.69 -2.76 -16.96
CA SER A 231 3.52 -3.31 -15.91
C SER A 231 3.45 -2.50 -14.62
N ALA A 232 3.73 -3.16 -13.51
CA ALA A 232 3.98 -2.51 -12.24
C ALA A 232 5.29 -3.02 -11.64
N SER A 233 5.99 -2.12 -10.93
CA SER A 233 7.11 -2.46 -10.06
C SER A 233 6.58 -2.68 -8.64
N PHE A 234 7.29 -2.62 -7.66
CA PHE A 234 7.21 -2.84 -6.22
C PHE A 234 8.21 -3.92 -5.82
N ASN A 235 7.87 -4.80 -4.87
CA ASN A 235 8.80 -5.87 -4.43
C ASN A 235 8.92 -7.03 -5.43
N ASN A 236 8.12 -7.02 -6.50
CA ASN A 236 8.12 -8.03 -7.55
C ASN A 236 7.96 -9.47 -7.02
N GLN A 237 7.06 -9.65 -6.06
CA GLN A 237 6.73 -10.93 -5.46
C GLN A 237 5.21 -11.12 -5.37
N GLU A 238 4.79 -12.38 -5.20
CA GLU A 238 3.37 -12.70 -5.05
C GLU A 238 2.75 -11.97 -3.85
N GLY A 239 1.54 -11.43 -4.06
CA GLY A 239 0.78 -10.73 -3.02
C GLY A 239 1.19 -9.28 -2.79
N ASP A 240 2.18 -8.77 -3.50
CA ASP A 240 2.60 -7.37 -3.34
C ASP A 240 1.63 -6.37 -4.02
N ARG A 241 1.91 -5.09 -3.86
CA ARG A 241 1.08 -4.01 -4.40
C ARG A 241 1.00 -4.02 -5.93
N GLY A 242 2.07 -4.43 -6.63
CA GLY A 242 2.06 -4.53 -8.09
C GLY A 242 1.04 -5.53 -8.60
N GLU A 243 0.98 -6.70 -7.96
CA GLU A 243 -0.04 -7.71 -8.25
C GLU A 243 -1.44 -7.18 -7.95
N VAL A 244 -1.64 -6.58 -6.78
CA VAL A 244 -2.95 -6.04 -6.38
C VAL A 244 -3.45 -4.99 -7.36
N ILE A 245 -2.59 -4.04 -7.76
CA ILE A 245 -2.95 -2.99 -8.72
C ILE A 245 -3.40 -3.61 -10.05
N LEU A 246 -2.60 -4.52 -10.61
CA LEU A 246 -2.90 -5.08 -11.92
C LEU A 246 -4.12 -6.01 -11.89
N LYS A 247 -4.30 -6.78 -10.83
CA LYS A 247 -5.49 -7.65 -10.65
C LYS A 247 -6.78 -6.90 -10.35
N ASN A 248 -6.71 -5.62 -9.96
CA ASN A 248 -7.90 -4.79 -9.75
C ASN A 248 -8.55 -4.29 -11.05
N TYR A 249 -7.83 -4.28 -12.16
CA TYR A 249 -8.44 -3.98 -13.45
C TYR A 249 -9.41 -5.09 -13.87
N ILE A 250 -10.49 -4.69 -14.52
CA ILE A 250 -11.46 -5.63 -15.10
C ILE A 250 -11.54 -5.49 -16.63
N SER A 251 -12.08 -6.51 -17.28
CA SER A 251 -12.29 -6.45 -18.73
C SER A 251 -13.12 -5.22 -19.13
N GLY A 252 -12.60 -4.48 -20.11
CA GLY A 252 -13.21 -3.27 -20.64
C GLY A 252 -12.78 -1.98 -19.96
N ASP A 253 -11.98 -2.02 -18.87
CA ASP A 253 -11.36 -0.82 -18.33
C ASP A 253 -10.49 -0.14 -19.38
N VAL A 254 -10.60 1.17 -19.43
CA VAL A 254 -9.79 2.01 -20.29
C VAL A 254 -8.64 2.58 -19.47
N VAL A 255 -7.43 2.25 -19.87
CA VAL A 255 -6.22 2.65 -19.17
C VAL A 255 -5.41 3.61 -20.06
N PHE A 256 -5.11 4.78 -19.52
CA PHE A 256 -4.24 5.77 -20.14
C PHE A 256 -2.80 5.58 -19.65
N ALA A 257 -1.89 5.41 -20.59
CA ALA A 257 -0.46 5.33 -20.32
C ALA A 257 0.08 6.72 -19.95
N TYR A 258 0.62 6.84 -18.76
CA TYR A 258 1.24 8.08 -18.30
C TYR A 258 2.70 7.83 -17.91
N VAL A 259 3.56 8.77 -18.23
CA VAL A 259 4.97 8.79 -17.80
C VAL A 259 5.24 10.10 -17.10
N SER A 260 5.74 10.02 -15.86
CA SER A 260 6.09 11.20 -15.08
C SER A 260 7.16 12.05 -15.79
N GLY A 261 6.92 13.36 -15.87
CA GLY A 261 7.82 14.27 -16.58
C GLY A 261 7.55 14.39 -18.09
N ILE A 262 6.92 13.39 -18.71
CA ILE A 262 6.60 13.39 -20.16
C ILE A 262 5.11 13.72 -20.38
N GLY A 263 4.20 12.91 -19.83
CA GLY A 263 2.77 13.09 -20.01
C GLY A 263 2.03 11.81 -20.38
N CYS A 264 0.82 11.95 -20.97
CA CYS A 264 0.03 10.85 -21.48
C CYS A 264 0.51 10.45 -22.88
N LEU A 265 0.89 9.18 -23.02
CA LEU A 265 1.38 8.61 -24.29
C LEU A 265 0.30 7.86 -25.08
N GLY A 266 -0.80 7.48 -24.47
CA GLY A 266 -1.80 6.69 -25.18
C GLY A 266 -2.85 6.11 -24.30
N TYR A 267 -3.69 5.25 -24.89
CA TYR A 267 -4.69 4.51 -24.14
C TYR A 267 -4.96 3.14 -24.73
N GLY A 268 -5.45 2.25 -23.88
CA GLY A 268 -5.85 0.92 -24.28
C GLY A 268 -6.99 0.36 -23.43
N LYS A 269 -7.45 -0.84 -23.75
CA LYS A 269 -8.49 -1.54 -23.01
C LYS A 269 -7.93 -2.81 -22.38
N ILE A 270 -8.25 -3.02 -21.12
CA ILE A 270 -7.92 -4.26 -20.42
C ILE A 270 -8.80 -5.38 -20.97
N LYS A 271 -8.17 -6.49 -21.38
CA LYS A 271 -8.88 -7.70 -21.87
C LYS A 271 -9.46 -8.49 -20.70
N GLY A 272 -8.72 -8.61 -19.61
CA GLY A 272 -9.12 -9.26 -18.37
C GLY A 272 -7.95 -9.38 -17.40
N ASN A 273 -8.25 -9.52 -16.12
CA ASN A 273 -7.24 -9.68 -15.09
C ASN A 273 -6.77 -11.14 -14.87
N GLY A 274 -7.44 -12.11 -15.49
CA GLY A 274 -7.06 -13.53 -15.41
C GLY A 274 -5.75 -13.87 -16.13
N GLU A 275 -5.25 -12.99 -17.00
CA GLU A 275 -4.00 -13.15 -17.73
C GLU A 275 -2.80 -12.45 -17.04
N TYR A 276 -2.98 -11.95 -15.83
CA TYR A 276 -1.87 -11.41 -15.03
C TYR A 276 -0.76 -12.44 -14.86
N LYS A 277 0.49 -11.96 -14.93
CA LYS A 277 1.70 -12.77 -14.73
C LYS A 277 2.70 -11.99 -13.87
N LEU A 278 3.31 -12.72 -12.94
CA LEU A 278 4.55 -12.30 -12.32
C LEU A 278 5.70 -12.94 -13.09
N ILE A 279 6.51 -12.13 -13.75
CA ILE A 279 7.67 -12.58 -14.50
C ILE A 279 8.79 -12.92 -13.53
N LYS A 280 9.46 -14.04 -13.73
CA LYS A 280 10.63 -14.40 -12.94
C LYS A 280 11.83 -13.58 -13.38
N GLN A 281 12.51 -12.92 -12.45
CA GLN A 281 13.76 -12.20 -12.73
C GLN A 281 14.78 -13.09 -13.43
N GLY A 282 15.41 -12.58 -14.48
CA GLY A 282 16.38 -13.30 -15.30
C GLY A 282 15.80 -14.39 -16.22
N SER A 283 14.46 -14.49 -16.34
CA SER A 283 13.82 -15.35 -17.35
C SER A 283 13.68 -14.64 -18.70
N ASP A 284 13.34 -15.41 -19.76
CA ASP A 284 13.12 -14.85 -21.11
C ASP A 284 12.06 -13.74 -21.16
N GLY A 285 11.18 -13.66 -20.18
CA GLY A 285 10.19 -12.58 -20.05
C GLY A 285 10.72 -11.29 -19.41
N ASP A 286 11.92 -11.34 -18.81
CA ASP A 286 12.60 -10.20 -18.17
C ASP A 286 13.59 -9.55 -19.14
N VAL A 287 13.10 -9.19 -20.33
CA VAL A 287 13.94 -8.88 -21.49
C VAL A 287 14.53 -7.46 -21.46
N PHE A 288 13.89 -6.51 -20.76
CA PHE A 288 14.24 -5.09 -20.83
C PHE A 288 14.41 -4.40 -19.49
N ASP A 289 14.37 -5.14 -18.39
CA ASP A 289 14.61 -4.59 -17.07
C ASP A 289 15.78 -5.30 -16.38
N PRO A 290 17.02 -4.88 -16.64
CA PRO A 290 18.19 -5.50 -16.02
C PRO A 290 18.24 -5.32 -14.50
N SER A 291 17.44 -4.40 -13.94
CA SER A 291 17.30 -4.23 -12.49
C SER A 291 16.31 -5.21 -11.86
N GLY A 292 15.54 -5.95 -12.66
CA GLY A 292 14.46 -6.83 -12.20
C GLY A 292 13.26 -6.07 -11.65
N LEU A 293 13.05 -4.83 -12.09
CA LEU A 293 11.86 -4.05 -11.81
C LEU A 293 10.74 -4.41 -12.80
N HIS A 294 9.54 -3.89 -12.57
CA HIS A 294 8.40 -4.07 -13.49
C HIS A 294 8.10 -5.53 -13.88
N LEU A 295 8.27 -6.48 -12.95
CA LEU A 295 8.03 -7.90 -13.23
C LEU A 295 6.55 -8.29 -13.23
N HIS A 296 5.67 -7.46 -12.66
CA HIS A 296 4.22 -7.65 -12.78
C HIS A 296 3.75 -7.21 -14.16
N ARG A 297 3.02 -8.07 -14.85
CA ARG A 297 2.54 -7.86 -16.22
C ARG A 297 1.03 -8.12 -16.32
N LEU A 298 0.34 -7.27 -17.07
CA LEU A 298 -1.06 -7.48 -17.44
C LEU A 298 -1.26 -7.15 -18.91
N PRO A 299 -1.90 -8.03 -19.70
CA PRO A 299 -2.23 -7.75 -21.09
C PRO A 299 -3.23 -6.61 -21.24
N ILE A 300 -2.96 -5.73 -22.22
CA ILE A 300 -3.80 -4.63 -22.64
C ILE A 300 -3.90 -4.61 -24.18
N GLU A 301 -5.05 -4.21 -24.68
CA GLU A 301 -5.23 -3.90 -26.10
C GLU A 301 -5.04 -2.40 -26.30
N TRP A 302 -3.85 -1.98 -26.69
CA TRP A 302 -3.58 -0.58 -27.03
C TRP A 302 -4.44 -0.14 -28.21
N LYS A 303 -5.09 1.00 -28.08
CA LYS A 303 -5.92 1.60 -29.14
C LYS A 303 -5.19 2.70 -29.89
N ALA A 304 -4.39 3.49 -29.16
CA ALA A 304 -3.50 4.48 -29.72
C ALA A 304 -2.32 4.69 -28.74
N PHE A 305 -1.13 4.88 -29.29
CA PHE A 305 0.07 5.18 -28.52
C PHE A 305 0.94 6.19 -29.27
N LEU A 306 1.39 7.21 -28.58
CA LEU A 306 2.12 8.34 -29.14
C LEU A 306 3.61 8.21 -28.83
N PRO A 307 4.50 8.63 -29.71
CA PRO A 307 5.90 8.83 -29.35
C PRO A 307 6.01 9.99 -28.33
N GLU A 308 7.05 9.97 -27.52
CA GLU A 308 7.24 10.89 -26.40
C GLU A 308 7.12 12.37 -26.78
N ASN A 309 7.66 12.73 -27.95
CA ASN A 309 7.60 14.10 -28.46
C ASN A 309 6.19 14.58 -28.87
N LYS A 310 5.21 13.66 -28.91
CA LYS A 310 3.81 13.95 -29.14
C LYS A 310 2.94 13.72 -27.89
N ALA A 311 3.54 13.45 -26.73
CA ALA A 311 2.81 13.22 -25.48
C ALA A 311 1.88 14.39 -25.12
N ILE A 312 0.70 14.06 -24.60
CA ILE A 312 -0.20 15.08 -24.05
C ILE A 312 0.34 15.48 -22.66
N THR A 313 0.85 16.70 -22.57
CA THR A 313 1.55 17.17 -21.37
C THR A 313 0.64 17.31 -20.16
N ALA A 314 1.22 17.28 -18.96
CA ALA A 314 0.49 17.51 -17.71
C ALA A 314 -0.25 18.86 -17.69
N LYS A 315 0.29 19.87 -18.36
CA LYS A 315 -0.35 21.18 -18.51
C LYS A 315 -1.60 21.07 -19.39
N GLU A 316 -1.48 20.43 -20.55
CA GLU A 316 -2.63 20.23 -21.45
C GLU A 316 -3.74 19.39 -20.82
N LEU A 317 -3.39 18.34 -20.08
CA LEU A 317 -4.37 17.53 -19.36
C LEU A 317 -5.22 18.37 -18.42
N ARG A 318 -4.60 19.27 -17.66
CA ARG A 318 -5.32 20.15 -16.72
C ARG A 318 -6.08 21.27 -17.42
N GLU A 319 -5.46 21.97 -18.37
CA GLU A 319 -6.03 23.19 -18.95
C GLU A 319 -7.07 22.91 -20.05
N LYS A 320 -6.88 21.85 -20.86
CA LYS A 320 -7.77 21.55 -21.98
C LYS A 320 -8.80 20.48 -21.69
N PHE A 321 -8.45 19.53 -20.81
CA PHE A 321 -9.30 18.37 -20.54
C PHE A 321 -9.84 18.37 -19.11
N GLU A 322 -9.37 19.24 -18.23
CA GLU A 322 -9.76 19.30 -16.81
C GLU A 322 -9.49 17.98 -16.08
N ILE A 323 -8.44 17.25 -16.48
CA ILE A 323 -8.06 15.97 -15.93
C ILE A 323 -6.80 16.15 -15.08
N ALA A 324 -6.87 15.72 -13.80
CA ALA A 324 -5.72 15.69 -12.92
C ALA A 324 -4.72 14.60 -13.34
N THR A 325 -3.43 14.89 -13.21
CA THR A 325 -2.35 13.92 -13.48
C THR A 325 -2.24 12.89 -12.35
N PRO A 326 -1.80 11.66 -12.64
CA PRO A 326 -1.64 10.64 -11.61
C PRO A 326 -0.50 10.97 -10.66
N VAL A 327 -0.68 10.62 -9.39
CA VAL A 327 0.37 10.67 -8.34
C VAL A 327 0.79 9.27 -7.89
N GLN A 328 0.16 8.23 -8.44
CA GLN A 328 0.38 6.83 -8.09
C GLN A 328 0.51 5.99 -9.38
N THR A 329 0.93 4.73 -9.21
CA THR A 329 1.02 3.79 -10.34
C THR A 329 -0.32 3.61 -11.05
N SER A 330 -1.41 3.51 -10.30
CA SER A 330 -2.77 3.46 -10.86
C SER A 330 -3.70 4.40 -10.10
N SER A 331 -4.53 5.15 -10.82
CA SER A 331 -5.56 5.99 -10.22
C SER A 331 -6.75 6.17 -11.16
N LYS A 332 -7.96 6.16 -10.62
CA LYS A 332 -9.19 6.35 -11.39
C LYS A 332 -9.34 7.80 -11.83
N ILE A 333 -9.69 8.02 -13.09
CA ILE A 333 -10.04 9.33 -13.62
C ILE A 333 -11.53 9.58 -13.35
N ARG A 334 -11.82 10.49 -12.43
CA ARG A 334 -13.19 10.73 -11.95
C ARG A 334 -13.86 11.93 -12.58
N LYS A 335 -13.08 12.89 -13.11
CA LYS A 335 -13.58 14.15 -13.68
C LYS A 335 -12.77 14.52 -14.92
N GLY A 336 -13.35 15.33 -15.76
CA GLY A 336 -12.73 15.91 -16.95
C GLY A 336 -13.30 15.40 -18.27
N ASN A 337 -12.82 16.00 -19.36
CA ASN A 337 -13.23 15.65 -20.71
C ASN A 337 -12.44 14.47 -21.26
N ILE A 338 -12.74 13.26 -20.75
CA ILE A 338 -12.05 12.01 -21.14
C ILE A 338 -12.25 11.71 -22.62
N LYS A 339 -13.46 11.99 -23.16
CA LYS A 339 -13.76 11.78 -24.58
C LYS A 339 -12.90 12.63 -25.47
N GLY A 340 -12.77 13.92 -25.14
CA GLY A 340 -11.88 14.83 -25.87
C GLY A 340 -10.40 14.43 -25.78
N LEU A 341 -9.96 13.85 -24.64
CA LEU A 341 -8.61 13.32 -24.52
C LEU A 341 -8.38 12.13 -25.46
N ILE A 342 -9.33 11.21 -25.55
CA ILE A 342 -9.26 10.05 -26.46
C ILE A 342 -9.17 10.54 -27.90
N GLU A 343 -10.09 11.41 -28.31
CA GLU A 343 -10.11 11.99 -29.68
C GLU A 343 -8.80 12.68 -30.02
N LYS A 344 -8.21 13.40 -29.06
CA LYS A 344 -6.91 14.08 -29.25
C LYS A 344 -5.77 13.08 -29.45
N ILE A 345 -5.72 12.00 -28.65
CA ILE A 345 -4.70 10.97 -28.79
C ILE A 345 -4.83 10.27 -30.16
N GLU A 346 -6.04 9.89 -30.56
CA GLU A 346 -6.30 9.24 -31.85
C GLU A 346 -5.89 10.13 -33.05
N GLN A 347 -6.18 11.43 -32.98
CA GLN A 347 -5.77 12.41 -34.00
C GLN A 347 -4.26 12.57 -34.12
N GLN A 348 -3.52 12.39 -33.01
CA GLN A 348 -2.06 12.52 -33.03
C GLN A 348 -1.34 11.23 -33.39
N ALA A 349 -2.01 10.09 -33.22
CA ALA A 349 -1.48 8.76 -33.57
C ALA A 349 -1.61 8.44 -35.07
N ASN A 350 -2.59 9.04 -35.74
CA ASN A 350 -2.78 8.98 -37.20
C ASN A 350 -1.96 10.07 -37.90
#